data_0343e215768d6ced4e74b8fcc026edb6
#
_entry.id   0343e215768d6ced4e74b8fcc026edb6
#
_cell.length_a   1.000
_cell.length_b   1.000
_cell.length_c   1.000
_cell.angle_alpha   90.00
_cell.angle_beta   90.00
_cell.angle_gamma   90.00
#
_symmetry.space_group_name_H-M   'P 1'
#
loop_
_entity.id
_entity.type
_entity.pdbx_description
1 polymer ?
#
loop_
_entity_poly.entity_id
_entity_poly.type
_entity_poly.pdbx_seq_one_letter_code
_entity_poly.pdbx_strand_id
1 'polypeptide(L)'
;MKSVYLRNFVATATLVTVSFLLTTISFIGIARSYVINDYQTTMESSAQEVCRLASAVADYDSLHSWSLSISLSSIANSTGNHIFITDENGEIVCCSDKRPMCDHIGKKLPESVTALLSQESRLRQVSTLGSLYDEKRYVVAQGVRDKEGSLIGYAFVTSASANMFGAWETFLGVAALVAIGVFAIALVISLFYSKRMARPLDEMAAASRKFARGDFSVRVKQVEDPTDEMGALIESFNKMADSLEKAEARRSEFIANISHELRTPMTTISGFADGILDGTIPKEQEEKYLRSISDETRRLSRLVREMLDVSQLRNRAADPSKRTVFDLTELIMQTMLSFESRATKKHLDVDPQLPDQHILVRADRDGITQVIYNLIDNAVKFAAAGSCLTIRLYKDDGKAYVSVKDFGETIPPDDLPFIFDRFHKSDRSRSLDKSGVGLGLYLVKAIINSHDEDIAVKSENGETEFVFTLPLAE
;
A
#
# COMPACT_ATOMS: atom_id res chain seq x y z
N MET A 1 -3.04 23.24 -3.92
CA MET A 1 -2.32 22.17 -3.18
C MET A 1 -1.18 21.71 -4.07
N LYS A 2 0.04 21.71 -3.57
CA LYS A 2 1.18 21.16 -4.35
C LYS A 2 0.94 19.64 -4.49
N SER A 3 0.89 19.15 -5.73
CA SER A 3 0.70 17.72 -6.04
C SER A 3 1.69 16.87 -5.23
N VAL A 4 1.23 15.73 -4.69
CA VAL A 4 2.09 14.74 -4.00
C VAL A 4 3.26 14.34 -4.92
N TYR A 5 2.98 14.24 -6.22
CA TYR A 5 3.97 14.04 -7.26
C TYR A 5 5.11 15.08 -7.20
N LEU A 6 4.79 16.37 -7.21
CA LEU A 6 5.81 17.43 -7.23
C LEU A 6 6.65 17.42 -5.94
N ARG A 7 6.02 17.17 -4.79
CA ARG A 7 6.72 17.09 -3.50
C ARG A 7 7.70 15.92 -3.44
N ASN A 8 7.26 14.74 -3.87
CA ASN A 8 8.12 13.55 -3.90
C ASN A 8 9.23 13.70 -4.94
N PHE A 9 8.91 14.21 -6.14
CA PHE A 9 9.92 14.47 -7.15
C PHE A 9 10.98 15.45 -6.68
N VAL A 10 10.60 16.59 -6.10
CA VAL A 10 11.55 17.58 -5.57
C VAL A 10 12.39 16.98 -4.44
N ALA A 11 11.81 16.21 -3.53
CA ALA A 11 12.55 15.56 -2.45
C ALA A 11 13.58 14.55 -2.99
N THR A 12 13.19 13.67 -3.91
CA THR A 12 14.10 12.66 -4.50
C THR A 12 15.14 13.32 -5.39
N ALA A 13 14.77 14.30 -6.21
CA ALA A 13 15.71 15.05 -7.04
C ALA A 13 16.74 15.81 -6.19
N THR A 14 16.32 16.43 -5.09
CA THR A 14 17.24 17.11 -4.15
C THR A 14 18.20 16.11 -3.51
N LEU A 15 17.70 14.97 -3.03
CA LEU A 15 18.52 13.92 -2.44
C LEU A 15 19.57 13.40 -3.42
N VAL A 16 19.15 13.10 -4.67
CA VAL A 16 20.04 12.63 -5.74
C VAL A 16 21.10 13.70 -6.05
N THR A 17 20.68 14.96 -6.16
CA THR A 17 21.61 16.07 -6.47
C THR A 17 22.64 16.26 -5.37
N VAL A 18 22.23 16.27 -4.10
CA VAL A 18 23.14 16.42 -2.96
C VAL A 18 24.10 15.24 -2.85
N SER A 19 23.59 14.02 -2.95
CA SER A 19 24.41 12.80 -2.94
C SER A 19 25.43 12.80 -4.07
N PHE A 20 25.01 13.19 -5.26
CA PHE A 20 25.87 13.26 -6.43
C PHE A 20 26.95 14.32 -6.28
N LEU A 21 26.63 15.52 -5.78
CA LEU A 21 27.62 16.58 -5.50
C LEU A 21 28.66 16.12 -4.47
N LEU A 22 28.23 15.49 -3.37
CA LEU A 22 29.17 15.01 -2.35
C LEU A 22 30.11 13.93 -2.91
N THR A 23 29.55 12.98 -3.67
CA THR A 23 30.34 11.91 -4.30
C THR A 23 31.34 12.47 -5.30
N THR A 24 30.92 13.44 -6.12
CA THR A 24 31.79 14.08 -7.11
C THR A 24 32.92 14.86 -6.45
N ILE A 25 32.64 15.65 -5.43
CA ILE A 25 33.67 16.41 -4.69
C ILE A 25 34.66 15.45 -4.02
N SER A 26 34.18 14.40 -3.37
CA SER A 26 35.03 13.39 -2.73
C SER A 26 35.91 12.68 -3.76
N PHE A 27 35.34 12.29 -4.90
CA PHE A 27 36.06 11.61 -5.97
C PHE A 27 37.15 12.50 -6.56
N ILE A 28 36.85 13.78 -6.84
CA ILE A 28 37.86 14.75 -7.33
C ILE A 28 39.01 14.88 -6.35
N GLY A 29 38.72 14.98 -5.02
CA GLY A 29 39.74 15.08 -3.98
C GLY A 29 40.66 13.85 -3.93
N ILE A 30 40.06 12.65 -3.94
CA ILE A 30 40.81 11.38 -3.89
C ILE A 30 41.63 11.19 -5.18
N ALA A 31 41.01 11.39 -6.34
CA ALA A 31 41.68 11.22 -7.62
C ALA A 31 42.85 12.20 -7.79
N ARG A 32 42.69 13.46 -7.38
CA ARG A 32 43.77 14.43 -7.38
C ARG A 32 44.94 13.97 -6.49
N SER A 33 44.65 13.52 -5.27
CA SER A 33 45.68 13.03 -4.35
C SER A 33 46.41 11.81 -4.93
N TYR A 34 45.64 10.90 -5.54
CA TYR A 34 46.18 9.69 -6.18
C TYR A 34 47.14 10.03 -7.34
N VAL A 35 46.70 10.87 -8.28
CA VAL A 35 47.49 11.27 -9.46
C VAL A 35 48.78 11.98 -9.05
N ILE A 36 48.70 12.91 -8.08
CA ILE A 36 49.89 13.61 -7.59
C ILE A 36 50.86 12.63 -6.92
N ASN A 37 50.38 11.72 -6.07
CA ASN A 37 51.23 10.77 -5.37
C ASN A 37 51.87 9.75 -6.35
N ASP A 38 51.11 9.25 -7.30
CA ASP A 38 51.62 8.34 -8.35
C ASP A 38 52.72 8.99 -9.19
N TYR A 39 52.52 10.25 -9.60
CA TYR A 39 53.51 11.02 -10.35
C TYR A 39 54.78 11.25 -9.52
N GLN A 40 54.66 11.61 -8.25
CA GLN A 40 55.76 11.75 -7.32
C GLN A 40 56.58 10.48 -7.17
N THR A 41 55.91 9.35 -6.97
CA THR A 41 56.54 8.02 -6.81
C THR A 41 57.30 7.62 -8.08
N THR A 42 56.73 7.89 -9.23
CA THR A 42 57.36 7.60 -10.55
C THR A 42 58.62 8.45 -10.73
N MET A 43 58.59 9.74 -10.43
CA MET A 43 59.79 10.60 -10.49
C MET A 43 60.89 10.19 -9.50
N GLU A 44 60.52 9.76 -8.27
CA GLU A 44 61.49 9.25 -7.31
C GLU A 44 62.15 7.97 -7.80
N SER A 45 61.38 7.04 -8.35
CA SER A 45 61.93 5.81 -8.93
C SER A 45 62.89 6.12 -10.06
N SER A 46 62.55 7.10 -10.90
CA SER A 46 63.44 7.58 -11.99
C SER A 46 64.71 8.21 -11.43
N ALA A 47 64.61 9.01 -10.35
CA ALA A 47 65.79 9.60 -9.71
C ALA A 47 66.72 8.55 -9.10
N GLN A 48 66.14 7.51 -8.47
CA GLN A 48 66.94 6.40 -7.93
C GLN A 48 67.67 5.62 -9.03
N GLU A 49 66.98 5.34 -10.15
CA GLU A 49 67.59 4.66 -11.29
C GLU A 49 68.73 5.49 -11.89
N VAL A 50 68.49 6.81 -12.05
CA VAL A 50 69.55 7.74 -12.52
C VAL A 50 70.73 7.75 -11.56
N CYS A 51 70.52 7.82 -10.26
CA CYS A 51 71.61 7.74 -9.26
C CYS A 51 72.39 6.43 -9.37
N ARG A 52 71.69 5.29 -9.58
CA ARG A 52 72.32 3.98 -9.73
C ARG A 52 73.18 3.91 -10.97
N LEU A 53 72.67 4.44 -12.08
CA LEU A 53 73.41 4.50 -13.35
C LEU A 53 74.62 5.45 -13.23
N ALA A 54 74.48 6.64 -12.64
CA ALA A 54 75.56 7.58 -12.41
C ALA A 54 76.67 7.00 -11.54
N SER A 55 76.30 6.34 -10.45
CA SER A 55 77.23 5.65 -9.56
C SER A 55 78.01 4.55 -10.30
N ALA A 56 77.34 3.73 -11.11
CA ALA A 56 77.98 2.65 -11.89
C ALA A 56 78.93 3.19 -12.96
N VAL A 57 78.60 4.31 -13.60
CA VAL A 57 79.50 4.94 -14.61
C VAL A 57 80.70 5.64 -13.96
N ALA A 58 80.50 6.30 -12.83
CA ALA A 58 81.56 6.96 -12.10
C ALA A 58 82.72 6.05 -11.67
N ASP A 59 82.46 4.75 -11.56
CA ASP A 59 83.47 3.73 -11.26
C ASP A 59 84.46 3.45 -12.38
N TYR A 60 84.09 3.76 -13.63
CA TYR A 60 84.87 3.44 -14.82
C TYR A 60 85.21 4.65 -15.71
N ASP A 61 84.43 5.73 -15.58
CA ASP A 61 84.54 6.91 -16.39
C ASP A 61 84.09 8.16 -15.56
N SER A 62 84.22 9.35 -16.08
CA SER A 62 83.78 10.58 -15.40
C SER A 62 82.26 10.79 -15.56
N LEU A 63 81.64 11.56 -14.64
CA LEU A 63 80.25 12.01 -14.77
C LEU A 63 79.97 12.82 -16.04
N HIS A 64 81.01 13.24 -16.75
CA HIS A 64 80.96 13.94 -18.06
C HIS A 64 80.87 12.96 -19.23
N SER A 65 80.70 11.67 -18.98
CA SER A 65 80.71 10.63 -20.00
C SER A 65 79.54 10.78 -21.00
N TRP A 66 79.81 10.59 -22.28
CA TRP A 66 78.81 10.58 -23.33
C TRP A 66 77.88 9.37 -23.19
N SER A 67 78.36 8.25 -22.67
CA SER A 67 77.58 7.03 -22.42
C SER A 67 76.47 7.30 -21.37
N LEU A 68 76.79 8.07 -20.34
CA LEU A 68 75.83 8.48 -19.30
C LEU A 68 74.76 9.41 -19.90
N SER A 69 75.14 10.38 -20.74
CA SER A 69 74.20 11.28 -21.42
C SER A 69 73.20 10.53 -22.30
N ILE A 70 73.61 9.50 -23.02
CA ILE A 70 72.72 8.64 -23.83
C ILE A 70 71.73 7.91 -22.94
N SER A 71 72.20 7.33 -21.83
CA SER A 71 71.36 6.59 -20.89
C SER A 71 70.34 7.54 -20.24
N LEU A 72 70.75 8.73 -19.80
CA LEU A 72 69.85 9.76 -19.30
C LEU A 72 68.84 10.19 -20.35
N SER A 73 69.23 10.38 -21.60
CA SER A 73 68.30 10.72 -22.69
C SER A 73 67.30 9.62 -22.96
N SER A 74 67.68 8.34 -22.85
CA SER A 74 66.74 7.22 -22.96
C SER A 74 65.69 7.21 -21.88
N ILE A 75 66.07 7.38 -20.65
CA ILE A 75 65.16 7.48 -19.48
C ILE A 75 64.26 8.72 -19.62
N ALA A 76 64.84 9.85 -19.95
CA ALA A 76 64.10 11.10 -20.12
C ALA A 76 63.03 11.01 -21.19
N ASN A 77 63.32 10.37 -22.34
CA ASN A 77 62.36 10.14 -23.43
C ASN A 77 61.25 9.17 -23.03
N SER A 78 61.55 8.13 -22.26
CA SER A 78 60.58 7.16 -21.83
C SER A 78 59.62 7.70 -20.76
N THR A 79 60.10 8.59 -19.90
CA THR A 79 59.32 9.15 -18.78
C THR A 79 58.74 10.53 -19.09
N GLY A 80 59.17 11.20 -20.15
CA GLY A 80 58.79 12.59 -20.48
C GLY A 80 59.37 13.62 -19.52
N ASN A 81 60.38 13.24 -18.73
CA ASN A 81 61.02 14.10 -17.75
C ASN A 81 62.34 14.65 -18.28
N HIS A 82 62.75 15.79 -17.80
CA HIS A 82 64.10 16.29 -18.06
C HIS A 82 65.02 15.89 -16.92
N ILE A 83 66.19 15.32 -17.27
CA ILE A 83 67.12 14.73 -16.28
C ILE A 83 68.49 15.36 -16.46
N PHE A 84 69.14 15.73 -15.38
CA PHE A 84 70.53 16.19 -15.40
C PHE A 84 71.27 15.80 -14.11
N ILE A 85 72.58 15.78 -14.17
CA ILE A 85 73.43 15.46 -13.03
C ILE A 85 74.39 16.63 -12.83
N THR A 86 74.63 16.94 -11.52
CA THR A 86 75.62 17.96 -11.11
C THR A 86 76.78 17.31 -10.41
N ASP A 87 77.90 18.05 -10.33
CA ASP A 87 78.99 17.73 -9.41
C ASP A 87 78.64 18.08 -7.97
N GLU A 88 79.56 17.90 -7.02
CA GLU A 88 79.41 18.24 -5.59
C GLU A 88 79.15 19.72 -5.36
N ASN A 89 79.68 20.62 -6.25
CA ASN A 89 79.55 22.06 -6.19
C ASN A 89 78.24 22.58 -6.77
N GLY A 90 77.39 21.70 -7.37
CA GLY A 90 76.16 22.05 -8.04
C GLY A 90 76.32 22.54 -9.47
N GLU A 91 77.45 22.28 -10.12
CA GLU A 91 77.65 22.56 -11.56
C GLU A 91 77.08 21.40 -12.35
N ILE A 92 76.28 21.68 -13.42
CA ILE A 92 75.68 20.70 -14.27
C ILE A 92 76.69 20.08 -15.17
N VAL A 93 76.98 18.78 -14.98
CA VAL A 93 78.00 18.02 -15.71
C VAL A 93 77.47 17.12 -16.83
N CYS A 94 76.20 16.69 -16.68
CA CYS A 94 75.54 15.83 -17.64
C CYS A 94 74.05 16.16 -17.76
N CYS A 95 73.51 16.10 -19.00
CA CYS A 95 72.13 16.45 -19.26
C CYS A 95 71.50 15.48 -20.27
N SER A 96 70.18 15.24 -20.19
CA SER A 96 69.39 14.39 -21.07
C SER A 96 69.06 15.03 -22.43
N ASP A 97 69.31 16.32 -22.62
CA ASP A 97 69.03 17.01 -23.88
C ASP A 97 69.93 16.50 -24.98
N LYS A 98 69.38 16.16 -26.15
CA LYS A 98 70.06 15.59 -27.33
C LYS A 98 70.77 16.59 -28.19
N ARG A 99 70.85 17.87 -27.85
CA ARG A 99 71.54 18.89 -28.64
C ARG A 99 73.02 18.74 -28.44
N PRO A 100 73.86 19.02 -29.51
CA PRO A 100 75.31 18.88 -29.39
C PRO A 100 75.95 19.74 -28.37
N MET A 101 75.26 20.79 -27.90
CA MET A 101 75.62 21.59 -26.76
C MET A 101 74.32 21.89 -25.97
N CYS A 102 74.15 21.24 -24.82
CA CYS A 102 73.04 21.53 -23.91
C CYS A 102 73.32 22.85 -23.21
N ASP A 103 72.41 23.83 -23.31
CA ASP A 103 72.55 25.15 -22.68
C ASP A 103 72.57 25.10 -21.13
N HIS A 104 72.32 23.94 -20.56
CA HIS A 104 72.35 23.74 -19.12
C HIS A 104 73.75 23.30 -18.60
N ILE A 105 74.55 22.64 -19.38
CA ILE A 105 75.88 22.15 -18.99
C ILE A 105 76.81 23.34 -18.64
N GLY A 106 77.48 23.24 -17.54
CA GLY A 106 78.33 24.30 -17.00
C GLY A 106 77.60 25.40 -16.20
N LYS A 107 76.27 25.36 -16.17
CA LYS A 107 75.52 26.26 -15.27
C LYS A 107 75.57 25.74 -13.84
N LYS A 108 75.70 26.66 -12.89
CA LYS A 108 75.73 26.37 -11.47
C LYS A 108 74.33 26.61 -10.83
N LEU A 109 73.88 25.63 -10.07
CA LEU A 109 72.64 25.75 -9.30
C LEU A 109 72.79 26.76 -8.14
N PRO A 110 71.67 27.38 -7.69
CA PRO A 110 71.68 28.26 -6.55
C PRO A 110 72.22 27.56 -5.29
N GLU A 111 72.96 28.27 -4.46
CA GLU A 111 73.50 27.76 -3.22
C GLU A 111 72.40 27.28 -2.26
N SER A 112 71.22 27.89 -2.33
CA SER A 112 70.05 27.43 -1.56
C SER A 112 69.60 26.02 -1.86
N VAL A 113 69.76 25.53 -3.11
CA VAL A 113 69.40 24.19 -3.54
C VAL A 113 70.47 23.17 -3.13
N THR A 114 71.74 23.50 -3.29
CA THR A 114 72.86 22.65 -2.92
C THR A 114 73.00 22.52 -1.39
N ALA A 115 72.72 23.60 -0.65
CA ALA A 115 72.70 23.56 0.81
C ALA A 115 71.58 22.63 1.36
N LEU A 116 70.40 22.64 0.78
CA LEU A 116 69.31 21.72 1.16
C LEU A 116 69.67 20.25 0.85
N LEU A 117 70.27 19.99 -0.29
CA LEU A 117 70.68 18.63 -0.69
C LEU A 117 71.83 18.09 0.14
N SER A 118 72.72 18.93 0.63
CA SER A 118 73.80 18.52 1.53
C SER A 118 73.31 18.12 2.93
N GLN A 119 72.15 18.67 3.39
CA GLN A 119 71.51 18.32 4.67
C GLN A 119 70.64 17.05 4.56
N GLU A 120 69.78 16.97 3.59
CA GLU A 120 68.72 15.91 3.49
C GLU A 120 69.02 14.80 2.49
N SER A 121 70.08 14.89 1.66
CA SER A 121 70.39 13.95 0.59
C SER A 121 69.30 13.75 -0.46
N ARG A 122 68.11 14.32 -0.27
CA ARG A 122 66.94 14.29 -1.17
C ARG A 122 66.20 15.61 -1.13
N LEU A 123 65.76 16.06 -2.31
CA LEU A 123 64.97 17.28 -2.46
C LEU A 123 63.70 16.98 -3.21
N ARG A 124 62.59 17.51 -2.73
CA ARG A 124 61.28 17.50 -3.43
C ARG A 124 60.68 18.88 -3.34
N GLN A 125 60.60 19.54 -4.46
CA GLN A 125 60.01 20.91 -4.47
C GLN A 125 59.48 21.27 -5.87
N VAL A 126 58.62 22.27 -5.90
CA VAL A 126 58.25 22.96 -7.16
C VAL A 126 59.09 24.21 -7.29
N SER A 127 60.00 24.25 -8.26
CA SER A 127 61.00 25.31 -8.40
C SER A 127 61.34 25.58 -9.85
N THR A 128 61.88 26.78 -10.11
CA THR A 128 62.55 27.15 -11.37
C THR A 128 64.05 26.85 -11.32
N LEU A 129 64.55 26.29 -10.22
CA LEU A 129 65.99 26.05 -9.96
C LEU A 129 66.89 27.27 -10.23
N GLY A 130 66.47 28.45 -9.69
CA GLY A 130 67.24 29.68 -9.83
C GLY A 130 67.28 30.25 -11.25
N SER A 131 66.20 30.18 -11.98
CA SER A 131 66.07 30.60 -13.39
C SER A 131 66.74 29.66 -14.37
N LEU A 132 67.04 28.40 -13.97
CA LEU A 132 67.46 27.38 -14.91
C LEU A 132 66.35 27.08 -15.92
N TYR A 133 65.06 27.17 -15.45
CA TYR A 133 63.84 27.04 -16.25
C TYR A 133 63.01 28.32 -16.18
N ASP A 134 62.32 28.63 -17.28
CA ASP A 134 61.42 29.78 -17.40
C ASP A 134 60.10 29.53 -16.63
N GLU A 135 59.76 28.26 -16.41
CA GLU A 135 58.53 27.85 -15.70
C GLU A 135 58.84 27.02 -14.46
N LYS A 136 57.92 27.03 -13.51
CA LYS A 136 58.02 26.16 -12.33
C LYS A 136 57.90 24.71 -12.75
N ARG A 137 58.83 23.89 -12.29
CA ARG A 137 58.85 22.44 -12.50
C ARG A 137 58.77 21.71 -11.17
N TYR A 138 58.18 20.53 -11.18
CA TYR A 138 58.35 19.62 -10.09
C TYR A 138 59.76 19.01 -10.18
N VAL A 139 60.50 19.12 -9.12
CA VAL A 139 61.89 18.71 -9.04
C VAL A 139 62.07 17.65 -7.99
N VAL A 140 62.65 16.54 -8.37
CA VAL A 140 63.17 15.51 -7.46
C VAL A 140 64.66 15.44 -7.64
N ALA A 141 65.45 15.60 -6.58
CA ALA A 141 66.87 15.44 -6.60
C ALA A 141 67.35 14.47 -5.52
N GLN A 142 68.40 13.72 -5.85
CA GLN A 142 68.97 12.76 -4.96
C GLN A 142 70.51 12.77 -5.08
N GLY A 143 71.23 12.60 -3.97
CA GLY A 143 72.70 12.50 -3.99
C GLY A 143 73.18 11.21 -4.66
N VAL A 144 74.13 11.36 -5.58
CA VAL A 144 74.86 10.29 -6.23
C VAL A 144 76.11 9.95 -5.42
N ARG A 145 76.29 8.67 -5.07
CA ARG A 145 77.43 8.23 -4.26
C ARG A 145 78.28 7.22 -5.04
N ASP A 146 79.56 7.20 -4.81
CA ASP A 146 80.46 6.19 -5.31
C ASP A 146 80.36 4.85 -4.54
N LYS A 147 81.14 3.86 -4.86
CA LYS A 147 81.17 2.57 -4.15
C LYS A 147 81.66 2.67 -2.71
N GLU A 148 82.44 3.70 -2.43
CA GLU A 148 82.96 3.96 -1.08
C GLU A 148 81.98 4.74 -0.21
N GLY A 149 80.82 5.13 -0.79
CA GLY A 149 79.78 5.89 -0.13
C GLY A 149 79.95 7.41 -0.11
N SER A 150 81.06 7.91 -0.75
CA SER A 150 81.35 9.34 -0.85
C SER A 150 80.38 10.00 -1.84
N LEU A 151 79.90 11.20 -1.53
CA LEU A 151 79.03 11.98 -2.41
C LEU A 151 79.90 12.50 -3.62
N ILE A 152 79.45 12.18 -4.83
CA ILE A 152 80.11 12.62 -6.07
C ILE A 152 79.30 13.59 -6.90
N GLY A 153 78.06 13.88 -6.50
CA GLY A 153 77.19 14.82 -7.19
C GLY A 153 75.71 14.58 -6.86
N TYR A 154 74.82 15.19 -7.62
CA TYR A 154 73.40 15.10 -7.43
C TYR A 154 72.69 14.82 -8.76
N ALA A 155 71.77 13.86 -8.76
CA ALA A 155 70.90 13.58 -9.89
C ALA A 155 69.57 14.32 -9.74
N PHE A 156 69.14 15.00 -10.77
CA PHE A 156 67.92 15.76 -10.83
C PHE A 156 67.00 15.19 -11.91
N VAL A 157 65.74 14.95 -11.51
CA VAL A 157 64.63 14.62 -12.41
C VAL A 157 63.60 15.74 -12.29
N THR A 158 63.32 16.39 -13.40
CA THR A 158 62.39 17.52 -13.41
C THR A 158 61.29 17.31 -14.46
N SER A 159 60.05 17.67 -14.06
CA SER A 159 58.92 17.61 -14.98
C SER A 159 58.21 18.96 -15.04
N ALA A 160 57.78 19.35 -16.25
CA ALA A 160 56.96 20.54 -16.39
C ALA A 160 55.63 20.38 -15.68
N SER A 161 55.21 21.37 -14.94
CA SER A 161 53.90 21.35 -14.28
C SER A 161 52.75 21.13 -15.25
N ALA A 162 52.89 21.63 -16.50
CA ALA A 162 51.88 21.47 -17.52
C ALA A 162 51.62 20.00 -17.87
N ASN A 163 52.63 19.11 -17.84
CA ASN A 163 52.43 17.68 -18.15
C ASN A 163 51.57 16.98 -17.10
N MET A 164 51.74 17.34 -15.84
CA MET A 164 50.91 16.81 -14.72
C MET A 164 49.48 17.34 -14.82
N PHE A 165 49.29 18.61 -15.19
CA PHE A 165 47.96 19.22 -15.27
C PHE A 165 47.20 18.78 -16.55
N GLY A 166 47.87 18.58 -17.67
CA GLY A 166 47.25 18.13 -18.94
C GLY A 166 46.56 16.76 -18.82
N ALA A 167 47.23 15.78 -18.18
CA ALA A 167 46.64 14.48 -17.91
C ALA A 167 45.42 14.60 -16.97
N TRP A 168 45.51 15.50 -15.97
CA TRP A 168 44.43 15.75 -15.06
C TRP A 168 43.21 16.42 -15.71
N GLU A 169 43.37 17.38 -16.62
CA GLU A 169 42.30 18.04 -17.37
C GLU A 169 41.53 17.04 -18.25
N THR A 170 42.25 16.15 -18.96
CA THR A 170 41.61 15.09 -19.74
C THR A 170 40.80 14.15 -18.89
N PHE A 171 41.36 13.72 -17.75
CA PHE A 171 40.68 12.87 -16.79
C PHE A 171 39.40 13.53 -16.22
N LEU A 172 39.48 14.81 -15.84
CA LEU A 172 38.34 15.59 -15.39
C LEU A 172 37.24 15.70 -16.46
N GLY A 173 37.63 15.91 -17.71
CA GLY A 173 36.70 15.99 -18.84
C GLY A 173 35.88 14.70 -19.00
N VAL A 174 36.57 13.56 -19.01
CA VAL A 174 35.92 12.25 -19.12
C VAL A 174 35.04 11.97 -17.89
N ALA A 175 35.54 12.23 -16.70
CA ALA A 175 34.78 12.05 -15.44
C ALA A 175 33.52 12.92 -15.41
N ALA A 176 33.62 14.19 -15.86
CA ALA A 176 32.47 15.10 -15.94
C ALA A 176 31.41 14.59 -16.94
N LEU A 177 31.81 14.08 -18.09
CA LEU A 177 30.89 13.54 -19.09
C LEU A 177 30.13 12.32 -18.54
N VAL A 178 30.83 11.38 -17.92
CA VAL A 178 30.21 10.20 -17.27
C VAL A 178 29.27 10.64 -16.16
N ALA A 179 29.71 11.59 -15.35
CA ALA A 179 28.93 12.13 -14.25
C ALA A 179 27.60 12.75 -14.73
N ILE A 180 27.63 13.56 -15.77
CA ILE A 180 26.43 14.16 -16.38
C ILE A 180 25.48 13.06 -16.89
N GLY A 181 26.03 12.03 -17.55
CA GLY A 181 25.24 10.90 -18.06
C GLY A 181 24.51 10.16 -16.93
N VAL A 182 25.22 9.79 -15.87
CA VAL A 182 24.64 9.11 -14.70
C VAL A 182 23.58 9.98 -14.01
N PHE A 183 23.86 11.28 -13.85
CA PHE A 183 22.90 12.22 -13.27
C PHE A 183 21.62 12.35 -14.08
N ALA A 184 21.74 12.45 -15.41
CA ALA A 184 20.60 12.51 -16.31
C ALA A 184 19.73 11.23 -16.22
N ILE A 185 20.35 10.05 -16.19
CA ILE A 185 19.64 8.78 -16.03
C ILE A 185 18.92 8.73 -14.67
N ALA A 186 19.58 9.14 -13.59
CA ALA A 186 18.99 9.16 -12.25
C ALA A 186 17.77 10.10 -12.17
N LEU A 187 17.82 11.26 -12.83
CA LEU A 187 16.68 12.18 -12.93
C LEU A 187 15.51 11.57 -13.70
N VAL A 188 15.76 10.91 -14.83
CA VAL A 188 14.70 10.23 -15.61
C VAL A 188 14.04 9.13 -14.81
N ILE A 189 14.82 8.29 -14.12
CA ILE A 189 14.30 7.25 -13.23
C ILE A 189 13.46 7.86 -12.11
N SER A 190 13.93 8.94 -11.47
CA SER A 190 13.22 9.66 -10.42
C SER A 190 11.87 10.22 -10.90
N LEU A 191 11.82 10.80 -12.09
CA LEU A 191 10.58 11.29 -12.73
C LEU A 191 9.58 10.15 -12.94
N PHE A 192 10.04 9.04 -13.50
CA PHE A 192 9.21 7.88 -13.81
C PHE A 192 8.65 7.27 -12.51
N TYR A 193 9.49 7.03 -11.52
CA TYR A 193 9.11 6.45 -10.24
C TYR A 193 8.12 7.34 -9.46
N SER A 194 8.40 8.64 -9.40
CA SER A 194 7.52 9.61 -8.73
C SER A 194 6.13 9.67 -9.37
N LYS A 195 6.05 9.59 -10.72
CA LYS A 195 4.78 9.57 -11.44
C LYS A 195 4.00 8.27 -11.22
N ARG A 196 4.71 7.12 -11.21
CA ARG A 196 4.10 5.80 -10.97
C ARG A 196 3.48 5.70 -9.58
N MET A 197 4.16 6.23 -8.55
CA MET A 197 3.67 6.21 -7.16
C MET A 197 2.56 7.23 -6.87
N ALA A 198 2.64 8.43 -7.46
CA ALA A 198 1.70 9.50 -7.13
C ALA A 198 0.34 9.37 -7.81
N ARG A 199 0.30 8.83 -9.03
CA ARG A 199 -0.93 8.75 -9.84
C ARG A 199 -2.05 7.94 -9.18
N PRO A 200 -1.82 6.71 -8.65
CA PRO A 200 -2.86 5.95 -7.95
C PRO A 200 -3.41 6.68 -6.73
N LEU A 201 -2.55 7.35 -5.95
CA LEU A 201 -2.96 8.12 -4.77
C LEU A 201 -3.87 9.31 -5.16
N ASP A 202 -3.57 10.01 -6.24
CA ASP A 202 -4.41 11.09 -6.74
C ASP A 202 -5.77 10.55 -7.24
N GLU A 203 -5.79 9.40 -7.91
CA GLU A 203 -7.02 8.72 -8.35
C GLU A 203 -7.87 8.28 -7.16
N MET A 204 -7.27 7.69 -6.12
CA MET A 204 -7.96 7.33 -4.87
C MET A 204 -8.52 8.55 -4.15
N ALA A 205 -7.76 9.64 -4.06
CA ALA A 205 -8.24 10.89 -3.48
C ALA A 205 -9.41 11.50 -4.28
N ALA A 206 -9.39 11.36 -5.61
CA ALA A 206 -10.49 11.79 -6.47
C ALA A 206 -11.74 10.90 -6.27
N ALA A 207 -11.57 9.58 -6.20
CA ALA A 207 -12.63 8.62 -5.92
C ALA A 207 -13.27 8.85 -4.54
N SER A 208 -12.44 9.07 -3.50
CA SER A 208 -12.93 9.40 -2.15
C SER A 208 -13.79 10.68 -2.11
N ARG A 209 -13.42 11.70 -2.90
CA ARG A 209 -14.24 12.91 -3.01
C ARG A 209 -15.60 12.67 -3.69
N LYS A 210 -15.67 11.72 -4.64
CA LYS A 210 -16.93 11.30 -5.27
C LYS A 210 -17.78 10.49 -4.30
N PHE A 211 -17.16 9.60 -3.51
CA PHE A 211 -17.83 8.85 -2.43
C PHE A 211 -18.49 9.79 -1.41
N ALA A 212 -17.77 10.85 -1.00
CA ALA A 212 -18.34 11.88 -0.10
C ALA A 212 -19.59 12.59 -0.66
N ARG A 213 -19.81 12.50 -1.98
CA ARG A 213 -21.00 13.02 -2.66
C ARG A 213 -22.05 11.95 -2.97
N GLY A 214 -21.84 10.72 -2.51
CA GLY A 214 -22.76 9.61 -2.71
C GLY A 214 -22.57 8.82 -4.02
N ASP A 215 -21.50 9.08 -4.81
CA ASP A 215 -21.19 8.32 -6.01
C ASP A 215 -20.25 7.17 -5.66
N PHE A 216 -20.81 6.00 -5.37
CA PHE A 216 -20.07 4.78 -5.00
C PHE A 216 -19.73 3.89 -6.20
N SER A 217 -20.11 4.27 -7.43
CA SER A 217 -19.83 3.51 -8.65
C SER A 217 -18.39 3.60 -9.13
N VAL A 218 -17.64 4.57 -8.60
CA VAL A 218 -16.26 4.85 -9.01
C VAL A 218 -15.31 3.77 -8.51
N ARG A 219 -14.41 3.33 -9.40
CA ARG A 219 -13.32 2.40 -9.07
C ARG A 219 -11.98 3.00 -9.45
N VAL A 220 -10.94 2.68 -8.69
CA VAL A 220 -9.55 3.01 -9.01
C VAL A 220 -9.01 1.90 -9.91
N LYS A 221 -8.33 2.29 -11.00
CA LYS A 221 -7.77 1.32 -11.94
C LYS A 221 -6.67 0.50 -11.25
N GLN A 222 -6.67 -0.81 -11.48
CA GLN A 222 -5.59 -1.67 -11.02
C GLN A 222 -4.26 -1.26 -11.66
N VAL A 223 -3.18 -1.29 -10.89
CA VAL A 223 -1.82 -1.14 -11.37
C VAL A 223 -1.40 -2.43 -12.09
N GLU A 224 -0.57 -2.33 -13.11
CA GLU A 224 -0.12 -3.49 -13.92
C GLU A 224 0.62 -4.56 -13.10
N ASP A 225 1.13 -4.23 -11.92
CA ASP A 225 1.74 -5.18 -10.98
C ASP A 225 1.02 -5.12 -9.62
N PRO A 226 0.04 -6.01 -9.37
CA PRO A 226 -0.75 -6.02 -8.13
C PRO A 226 -0.01 -6.61 -6.93
N THR A 227 1.26 -6.97 -7.05
CA THR A 227 2.02 -7.67 -6.00
C THR A 227 2.66 -6.72 -4.98
N ASP A 228 2.60 -5.41 -5.19
CA ASP A 228 3.09 -4.40 -4.27
C ASP A 228 1.99 -3.91 -3.29
N GLU A 229 2.39 -3.19 -2.25
CA GLU A 229 1.49 -2.62 -1.24
C GLU A 229 0.44 -1.68 -1.84
N MET A 230 0.77 -1.03 -2.96
CA MET A 230 -0.14 -0.15 -3.69
C MET A 230 -1.25 -0.95 -4.36
N GLY A 231 -0.94 -2.10 -4.95
CA GLY A 231 -1.92 -3.02 -5.53
C GLY A 231 -2.92 -3.52 -4.47
N ALA A 232 -2.41 -3.96 -3.31
CA ALA A 232 -3.24 -4.40 -2.18
C ALA A 232 -4.15 -3.27 -1.65
N LEU A 233 -3.64 -2.04 -1.60
CA LEU A 233 -4.43 -0.87 -1.19
C LEU A 233 -5.56 -0.55 -2.18
N ILE A 234 -5.30 -0.60 -3.49
CA ILE A 234 -6.31 -0.38 -4.53
C ILE A 234 -7.38 -1.47 -4.47
N GLU A 235 -6.99 -2.73 -4.30
CA GLU A 235 -7.93 -3.84 -4.17
C GLU A 235 -8.84 -3.67 -2.95
N SER A 236 -8.25 -3.34 -1.80
CA SER A 236 -9.00 -3.08 -0.56
C SER A 236 -9.96 -1.90 -0.71
N PHE A 237 -9.52 -0.82 -1.37
CA PHE A 237 -10.36 0.33 -1.68
C PHE A 237 -11.54 -0.05 -2.58
N ASN A 238 -11.31 -0.83 -3.65
CA ASN A 238 -12.36 -1.25 -4.56
C ASN A 238 -13.35 -2.22 -3.89
N LYS A 239 -12.88 -3.14 -3.03
CA LYS A 239 -13.77 -4.00 -2.20
C LYS A 239 -14.65 -3.19 -1.25
N MET A 240 -14.11 -2.16 -0.63
CA MET A 240 -14.88 -1.22 0.19
C MET A 240 -15.93 -0.49 -0.67
N ALA A 241 -15.56 -0.04 -1.87
CA ALA A 241 -16.46 0.60 -2.82
C ALA A 241 -17.63 -0.30 -3.19
N ASP A 242 -17.36 -1.57 -3.53
CA ASP A 242 -18.39 -2.58 -3.84
C ASP A 242 -19.36 -2.78 -2.67
N SER A 243 -18.82 -2.83 -1.46
CA SER A 243 -19.64 -3.00 -0.26
C SER A 243 -20.55 -1.80 0.02
N LEU A 244 -20.02 -0.57 -0.19
CA LEU A 244 -20.80 0.66 -0.03
C LEU A 244 -21.87 0.81 -1.11
N GLU A 245 -21.55 0.51 -2.38
CA GLU A 245 -22.51 0.56 -3.48
C GLU A 245 -23.68 -0.41 -3.25
N LYS A 246 -23.37 -1.67 -2.87
CA LYS A 246 -24.37 -2.67 -2.52
C LYS A 246 -25.22 -2.26 -1.29
N ALA A 247 -24.60 -1.61 -0.31
CA ALA A 247 -25.32 -1.13 0.87
C ALA A 247 -26.29 0.01 0.52
N GLU A 248 -25.87 0.95 -0.33
CA GLU A 248 -26.73 2.08 -0.76
C GLU A 248 -27.83 1.61 -1.72
N ALA A 249 -27.54 0.69 -2.63
CA ALA A 249 -28.55 0.09 -3.49
C ALA A 249 -29.67 -0.57 -2.66
N ARG A 250 -29.28 -1.41 -1.66
CA ARG A 250 -30.23 -2.03 -0.72
C ARG A 250 -31.03 -1.02 0.09
N ARG A 251 -30.38 0.09 0.50
CA ARG A 251 -31.07 1.17 1.22
C ARG A 251 -32.08 1.89 0.34
N SER A 252 -31.72 2.20 -0.90
CA SER A 252 -32.59 2.87 -1.86
C SER A 252 -33.80 1.99 -2.22
N GLU A 253 -33.59 0.72 -2.47
CA GLU A 253 -34.63 -0.27 -2.72
C GLU A 253 -35.59 -0.39 -1.52
N PHE A 254 -35.06 -0.44 -0.30
CA PHE A 254 -35.86 -0.45 0.94
C PHE A 254 -36.77 0.77 1.04
N ILE A 255 -36.24 1.98 0.80
CA ILE A 255 -37.01 3.23 0.84
C ILE A 255 -38.10 3.25 -0.26
N ALA A 256 -37.76 2.78 -1.46
CA ALA A 256 -38.72 2.71 -2.59
C ALA A 256 -39.89 1.76 -2.25
N ASN A 257 -39.58 0.55 -1.74
CA ASN A 257 -40.58 -0.44 -1.35
C ASN A 257 -41.49 0.07 -0.22
N ILE A 258 -40.93 0.69 0.81
CA ILE A 258 -41.69 1.35 1.86
C ILE A 258 -42.67 2.38 1.31
N SER A 259 -42.16 3.27 0.43
CA SER A 259 -42.99 4.32 -0.16
C SER A 259 -44.16 3.74 -0.95
N HIS A 260 -43.95 2.62 -1.61
CA HIS A 260 -44.98 1.92 -2.39
C HIS A 260 -46.05 1.28 -1.46
N GLU A 261 -45.58 0.53 -0.42
CA GLU A 261 -46.45 -0.15 0.55
C GLU A 261 -47.26 0.83 1.44
N LEU A 262 -46.77 2.04 1.65
CA LEU A 262 -47.51 3.11 2.37
C LEU A 262 -48.52 3.81 1.44
N ARG A 263 -48.16 4.06 0.17
CA ARG A 263 -49.02 4.81 -0.76
C ARG A 263 -50.35 4.10 -1.04
N THR A 264 -50.31 2.80 -1.22
CA THR A 264 -51.52 2.00 -1.57
C THR A 264 -52.62 2.14 -0.52
N PRO A 265 -52.40 1.81 0.78
CA PRO A 265 -53.43 1.96 1.81
C PRO A 265 -53.88 3.40 2.00
N MET A 266 -52.96 4.37 1.92
CA MET A 266 -53.30 5.78 2.04
C MET A 266 -54.27 6.25 0.92
N THR A 267 -54.01 5.83 -0.33
CA THR A 267 -54.89 6.15 -1.45
C THR A 267 -56.28 5.51 -1.29
N THR A 268 -56.35 4.28 -0.80
CA THR A 268 -57.60 3.58 -0.53
C THR A 268 -58.39 4.26 0.60
N ILE A 269 -57.74 4.62 1.70
CA ILE A 269 -58.38 5.32 2.82
C ILE A 269 -58.92 6.68 2.35
N SER A 270 -58.10 7.51 1.65
CA SER A 270 -58.53 8.78 1.14
C SER A 270 -59.68 8.64 0.15
N GLY A 271 -59.60 7.72 -0.84
CA GLY A 271 -60.63 7.54 -1.82
C GLY A 271 -61.97 7.11 -1.25
N PHE A 272 -61.98 6.21 -0.24
CA PHE A 272 -63.23 5.84 0.45
C PHE A 272 -63.76 6.97 1.33
N ALA A 273 -62.89 7.69 2.05
CA ALA A 273 -63.30 8.83 2.83
C ALA A 273 -63.91 9.94 1.96
N ASP A 274 -63.24 10.28 0.86
CA ASP A 274 -63.75 11.29 -0.09
C ASP A 274 -65.06 10.85 -0.73
N GLY A 275 -65.19 9.58 -1.14
CA GLY A 275 -66.43 9.01 -1.71
C GLY A 275 -67.62 8.99 -0.73
N ILE A 276 -67.36 8.87 0.61
CA ILE A 276 -68.40 9.01 1.64
C ILE A 276 -68.77 10.48 1.79
N LEU A 277 -67.80 11.39 1.82
CA LEU A 277 -68.01 12.84 2.02
C LEU A 277 -68.74 13.52 0.85
N ASP A 278 -68.44 13.14 -0.37
CA ASP A 278 -69.05 13.70 -1.59
C ASP A 278 -70.35 13.01 -2.01
N GLY A 279 -70.76 11.95 -1.28
CA GLY A 279 -72.01 11.23 -1.55
C GLY A 279 -71.94 10.25 -2.71
N THR A 280 -70.78 10.01 -3.30
CA THR A 280 -70.56 8.99 -4.34
C THR A 280 -70.82 7.57 -3.80
N ILE A 281 -70.53 7.33 -2.52
CA ILE A 281 -70.85 6.07 -1.81
C ILE A 281 -72.24 6.20 -1.20
N PRO A 282 -73.23 5.29 -1.62
CA PRO A 282 -74.55 5.27 -1.05
C PRO A 282 -74.55 5.02 0.47
N LYS A 283 -75.49 5.66 1.20
CA LYS A 283 -75.58 5.53 2.66
C LYS A 283 -75.69 4.09 3.17
N GLU A 284 -76.34 3.25 2.41
CA GLU A 284 -76.50 1.81 2.74
C GLU A 284 -75.18 1.03 2.69
N GLN A 285 -74.14 1.61 2.06
CA GLN A 285 -72.82 1.00 1.91
C GLN A 285 -71.73 1.70 2.80
N GLU A 286 -72.03 2.83 3.40
CA GLU A 286 -71.09 3.61 4.21
C GLU A 286 -70.39 2.74 5.27
N GLU A 287 -71.14 1.92 6.00
CA GLU A 287 -70.59 1.02 7.04
C GLU A 287 -69.53 0.08 6.48
N LYS A 288 -69.75 -0.50 5.31
CA LYS A 288 -68.78 -1.38 4.64
C LYS A 288 -67.46 -0.64 4.32
N TYR A 289 -67.57 0.57 3.79
CA TYR A 289 -66.36 1.34 3.45
C TYR A 289 -65.64 1.91 4.67
N LEU A 290 -66.39 2.30 5.74
CA LEU A 290 -65.79 2.65 7.02
C LEU A 290 -65.06 1.49 7.68
N ARG A 291 -65.58 0.26 7.57
CA ARG A 291 -64.86 -0.95 8.02
C ARG A 291 -63.57 -1.17 7.21
N SER A 292 -63.64 -0.98 5.88
CA SER A 292 -62.46 -1.06 5.01
C SER A 292 -61.40 0.01 5.37
N ILE A 293 -61.79 1.22 5.66
CA ILE A 293 -60.89 2.30 6.15
C ILE A 293 -60.23 1.86 7.50
N SER A 294 -61.02 1.34 8.41
CA SER A 294 -60.55 0.85 9.71
C SER A 294 -59.51 -0.29 9.54
N ASP A 295 -59.78 -1.26 8.68
CA ASP A 295 -58.90 -2.39 8.40
C ASP A 295 -57.58 -1.92 7.77
N GLU A 296 -57.63 -0.98 6.80
CA GLU A 296 -56.50 -0.44 6.14
C GLU A 296 -55.62 0.45 7.06
N THR A 297 -56.28 1.16 7.99
CA THR A 297 -55.57 1.91 9.06
C THR A 297 -54.83 0.97 10.05
N ARG A 298 -55.44 -0.16 10.41
CA ARG A 298 -54.80 -1.21 11.23
C ARG A 298 -53.64 -1.85 10.49
N ARG A 299 -53.77 -2.10 9.19
CA ARG A 299 -52.70 -2.58 8.32
C ARG A 299 -51.53 -1.62 8.27
N LEU A 300 -51.78 -0.32 8.06
CA LEU A 300 -50.80 0.74 8.07
C LEU A 300 -50.04 0.82 9.41
N SER A 301 -50.74 0.72 10.53
CA SER A 301 -50.17 0.72 11.88
C SER A 301 -49.21 -0.47 12.11
N ARG A 302 -49.56 -1.65 11.58
CA ARG A 302 -48.67 -2.83 11.61
C ARG A 302 -47.44 -2.62 10.77
N LEU A 303 -47.59 -2.15 9.52
CA LEU A 303 -46.49 -1.84 8.63
C LEU A 303 -45.46 -0.92 9.28
N VAL A 304 -45.92 0.20 9.87
CA VAL A 304 -45.06 1.16 10.57
C VAL A 304 -44.31 0.47 11.74
N ARG A 305 -45.00 -0.38 12.52
CA ARG A 305 -44.39 -1.11 13.64
C ARG A 305 -43.30 -2.06 13.14
N GLU A 306 -43.59 -2.89 12.15
CA GLU A 306 -42.63 -3.80 11.54
C GLU A 306 -41.39 -3.07 10.97
N MET A 307 -41.57 -1.87 10.37
CA MET A 307 -40.47 -1.03 9.91
C MET A 307 -39.60 -0.51 11.06
N LEU A 308 -40.21 -0.11 12.18
CA LEU A 308 -39.48 0.31 13.38
C LEU A 308 -38.69 -0.86 13.96
N ASP A 309 -39.27 -2.06 13.99
CA ASP A 309 -38.59 -3.26 14.45
C ASP A 309 -37.36 -3.58 13.58
N VAL A 310 -37.51 -3.55 12.25
CA VAL A 310 -36.38 -3.72 11.32
C VAL A 310 -35.28 -2.66 11.51
N SER A 311 -35.67 -1.40 11.73
CA SER A 311 -34.71 -0.31 12.00
C SER A 311 -33.96 -0.50 13.32
N GLN A 312 -34.66 -0.99 14.36
CA GLN A 312 -34.06 -1.23 15.69
C GLN A 312 -33.18 -2.47 15.75
N LEU A 313 -33.44 -3.49 14.91
CA LEU A 313 -32.62 -4.70 14.84
C LEU A 313 -31.13 -4.42 14.69
N ARG A 314 -30.78 -3.45 13.86
CA ARG A 314 -29.36 -3.07 13.65
C ARG A 314 -28.66 -2.60 14.93
N ASN A 315 -29.43 -1.98 15.83
CA ASN A 315 -28.93 -1.51 17.13
C ASN A 315 -29.00 -2.61 18.21
N ARG A 316 -29.95 -3.55 18.11
CA ARG A 316 -30.12 -4.68 19.05
C ARG A 316 -29.09 -5.78 18.80
N ALA A 317 -28.79 -6.11 17.55
CA ALA A 317 -27.80 -7.12 17.17
C ALA A 317 -26.39 -6.81 17.71
N ALA A 318 -26.09 -5.55 18.01
CA ALA A 318 -24.80 -5.10 18.50
C ALA A 318 -24.68 -5.11 20.05
N ASP A 319 -25.74 -5.47 20.80
CA ASP A 319 -25.75 -5.37 22.26
C ASP A 319 -25.84 -6.75 22.95
N PRO A 320 -24.69 -7.38 23.26
CA PRO A 320 -24.66 -8.67 23.98
C PRO A 320 -25.29 -8.61 25.38
N SER A 321 -25.46 -7.40 25.96
CA SER A 321 -26.00 -7.24 27.30
C SER A 321 -27.48 -7.60 27.41
N LYS A 322 -28.19 -7.73 26.28
CA LYS A 322 -29.61 -8.14 26.26
C LYS A 322 -29.83 -9.65 26.26
N ARG A 323 -28.78 -10.44 26.08
CA ARG A 323 -28.88 -11.90 26.14
C ARG A 323 -29.02 -12.34 27.59
N THR A 324 -30.19 -12.83 27.93
CA THR A 324 -30.53 -13.37 29.28
C THR A 324 -30.78 -14.87 29.23
N VAL A 325 -30.67 -15.53 30.35
CA VAL A 325 -31.06 -16.95 30.45
C VAL A 325 -32.55 -17.01 30.76
N PHE A 326 -33.29 -17.75 29.93
CA PHE A 326 -34.72 -17.97 30.12
C PHE A 326 -35.14 -19.36 29.64
N ASP A 327 -36.35 -19.78 30.09
CA ASP A 327 -36.95 -21.04 29.70
C ASP A 327 -37.65 -20.93 28.34
N LEU A 328 -37.08 -21.62 27.33
CA LEU A 328 -37.63 -21.64 25.99
C LEU A 328 -38.92 -22.43 25.86
N THR A 329 -39.09 -23.49 26.66
CA THR A 329 -40.33 -24.30 26.73
C THR A 329 -41.52 -23.44 27.17
N GLU A 330 -41.35 -22.67 28.26
CA GLU A 330 -42.36 -21.73 28.73
C GLU A 330 -42.70 -20.65 27.73
N LEU A 331 -41.66 -20.06 27.07
CA LEU A 331 -41.85 -19.01 26.07
C LEU A 331 -42.65 -19.50 24.86
N ILE A 332 -42.36 -20.71 24.35
CA ILE A 332 -43.11 -21.32 23.25
C ILE A 332 -44.58 -21.51 23.69
N MET A 333 -44.84 -22.08 24.88
CA MET A 333 -46.20 -22.30 25.37
C MET A 333 -46.99 -21.00 25.51
N GLN A 334 -46.40 -19.96 26.10
CA GLN A 334 -47.04 -18.65 26.27
C GLN A 334 -47.39 -18.03 24.89
N THR A 335 -46.48 -18.15 23.92
CA THR A 335 -46.73 -17.63 22.58
C THR A 335 -47.83 -18.41 21.86
N MET A 336 -47.84 -19.75 21.96
CA MET A 336 -48.88 -20.60 21.37
C MET A 336 -50.26 -20.25 21.90
N LEU A 337 -50.42 -20.04 23.22
CA LEU A 337 -51.70 -19.67 23.81
C LEU A 337 -52.28 -18.38 23.21
N SER A 338 -51.44 -17.44 22.79
CA SER A 338 -51.90 -16.21 22.14
C SER A 338 -52.55 -16.44 20.76
N PHE A 339 -52.33 -17.60 20.15
CA PHE A 339 -52.91 -18.01 18.87
C PHE A 339 -54.13 -18.95 18.98
N GLU A 340 -54.51 -19.39 20.17
CA GLU A 340 -55.60 -20.37 20.38
C GLU A 340 -56.91 -19.96 19.68
N SER A 341 -57.36 -18.72 19.86
CA SER A 341 -58.59 -18.22 19.20
C SER A 341 -58.52 -18.23 17.69
N ARG A 342 -57.32 -17.97 17.11
CA ARG A 342 -57.11 -17.95 15.65
C ARG A 342 -57.00 -19.36 15.09
N ALA A 343 -56.32 -20.28 15.74
CA ALA A 343 -56.24 -21.67 15.43
C ALA A 343 -57.61 -22.33 15.45
N THR A 344 -58.42 -22.10 16.53
CA THR A 344 -59.77 -22.60 16.67
C THR A 344 -60.70 -22.09 15.56
N LYS A 345 -60.64 -20.80 15.20
CA LYS A 345 -61.44 -20.27 14.06
C LYS A 345 -61.13 -20.93 12.74
N LYS A 346 -59.92 -21.42 12.56
CA LYS A 346 -59.47 -22.11 11.31
C LYS A 346 -59.55 -23.63 11.47
N HIS A 347 -60.05 -24.13 12.62
CA HIS A 347 -60.14 -25.57 12.93
C HIS A 347 -58.82 -26.29 12.83
N LEU A 348 -57.72 -25.62 13.22
CA LEU A 348 -56.39 -26.23 13.23
C LEU A 348 -56.24 -27.10 14.48
N ASP A 349 -55.68 -28.30 14.30
CA ASP A 349 -55.20 -29.13 15.39
C ASP A 349 -53.78 -28.70 15.76
N VAL A 350 -53.53 -28.31 17.01
CA VAL A 350 -52.22 -27.81 17.44
C VAL A 350 -51.54 -28.88 18.29
N ASP A 351 -50.45 -29.45 17.77
CA ASP A 351 -49.68 -30.54 18.37
C ASP A 351 -48.33 -30.02 18.94
N PRO A 352 -48.27 -29.68 20.25
CA PRO A 352 -47.02 -29.27 20.88
C PRO A 352 -46.19 -30.48 21.29
N GLN A 353 -45.10 -30.72 20.57
CA GLN A 353 -44.10 -31.75 20.91
C GLN A 353 -42.96 -31.13 21.72
N LEU A 354 -43.26 -30.79 22.96
CA LEU A 354 -42.32 -30.17 23.90
C LEU A 354 -41.85 -31.22 24.93
N PRO A 355 -40.54 -31.17 25.30
CA PRO A 355 -40.02 -32.09 26.31
C PRO A 355 -40.56 -31.74 27.71
N ASP A 356 -40.69 -32.74 28.60
CA ASP A 356 -41.08 -32.54 30.00
C ASP A 356 -40.03 -31.71 30.79
N GLN A 357 -38.79 -31.69 30.32
CA GLN A 357 -37.72 -30.92 30.94
C GLN A 357 -37.66 -29.51 30.35
N HIS A 358 -37.53 -28.51 31.21
CA HIS A 358 -37.29 -27.14 30.81
C HIS A 358 -35.96 -26.98 30.05
N ILE A 359 -36.02 -26.31 28.92
CA ILE A 359 -34.83 -26.01 28.12
C ILE A 359 -34.45 -24.55 28.32
N LEU A 360 -33.34 -24.34 29.03
CA LEU A 360 -32.78 -22.99 29.24
C LEU A 360 -31.88 -22.61 28.09
N VAL A 361 -32.06 -21.42 27.53
CA VAL A 361 -31.26 -20.84 26.45
C VAL A 361 -30.75 -19.47 26.85
N ARG A 362 -29.64 -19.04 26.27
CA ARG A 362 -29.06 -17.70 26.45
C ARG A 362 -29.27 -16.86 25.19
N ALA A 363 -30.30 -16.01 25.20
CA ALA A 363 -30.67 -15.20 24.03
C ALA A 363 -31.38 -13.89 24.46
N ASP A 364 -31.69 -13.00 23.50
CA ASP A 364 -32.61 -11.88 23.69
C ASP A 364 -34.05 -12.42 23.74
N ARG A 365 -34.63 -12.48 24.95
CA ARG A 365 -35.97 -13.04 25.17
C ARG A 365 -37.02 -12.38 24.28
N ASP A 366 -37.01 -11.06 24.17
CA ASP A 366 -37.99 -10.32 23.36
C ASP A 366 -37.81 -10.62 21.86
N GLY A 367 -36.54 -10.68 21.39
CA GLY A 367 -36.23 -11.07 20.03
C GLY A 367 -36.71 -12.48 19.70
N ILE A 368 -36.44 -13.47 20.57
CA ILE A 368 -36.90 -14.86 20.38
C ILE A 368 -38.41 -14.98 20.46
N THR A 369 -39.06 -14.22 21.34
CA THR A 369 -40.55 -14.13 21.38
C THR A 369 -41.07 -13.70 20.00
N GLN A 370 -40.46 -12.71 19.38
CA GLN A 370 -40.86 -12.20 18.06
C GLN A 370 -40.59 -13.23 16.95
N VAL A 371 -39.48 -14.01 17.03
CA VAL A 371 -39.20 -15.11 16.10
C VAL A 371 -40.33 -16.15 16.15
N ILE A 372 -40.63 -16.66 17.34
CA ILE A 372 -41.68 -17.69 17.56
C ILE A 372 -43.05 -17.17 17.12
N TYR A 373 -43.39 -15.93 17.50
CA TYR A 373 -44.63 -15.27 17.09
C TYR A 373 -44.76 -15.22 15.56
N ASN A 374 -43.74 -14.76 14.84
CA ASN A 374 -43.76 -14.64 13.38
C ASN A 374 -43.90 -16.00 12.68
N LEU A 375 -43.20 -17.03 13.19
CA LEU A 375 -43.28 -18.37 12.61
C LEU A 375 -44.67 -19.00 12.85
N ILE A 376 -45.24 -18.88 14.05
CA ILE A 376 -46.59 -19.38 14.35
C ILE A 376 -47.64 -18.57 13.58
N ASP A 377 -47.51 -17.25 13.47
CA ASP A 377 -48.42 -16.41 12.70
C ASP A 377 -48.45 -16.83 11.18
N ASN A 378 -47.28 -17.11 10.62
CA ASN A 378 -47.18 -17.63 9.25
C ASN A 378 -47.81 -19.01 9.14
N ALA A 379 -47.52 -19.94 10.05
CA ALA A 379 -48.09 -21.28 10.03
C ALA A 379 -49.63 -21.25 10.14
N VAL A 380 -50.18 -20.46 11.07
CA VAL A 380 -51.63 -20.28 11.20
C VAL A 380 -52.26 -19.63 9.94
N LYS A 381 -51.58 -18.70 9.29
CA LYS A 381 -52.05 -18.05 8.06
C LYS A 381 -52.12 -19.00 6.87
N PHE A 382 -51.07 -19.78 6.66
CA PHE A 382 -50.89 -20.58 5.43
C PHE A 382 -51.35 -22.04 5.57
N ALA A 383 -51.51 -22.56 6.80
CA ALA A 383 -52.07 -23.89 7.02
C ALA A 383 -53.46 -24.05 6.37
N ALA A 384 -53.75 -25.20 5.86
CA ALA A 384 -55.10 -25.55 5.36
C ALA A 384 -56.09 -25.65 6.57
N ALA A 385 -57.37 -25.25 6.35
CA ALA A 385 -58.37 -25.39 7.38
C ALA A 385 -58.57 -26.87 7.79
N GLY A 386 -58.57 -27.15 9.07
CA GLY A 386 -58.65 -28.50 9.61
C GLY A 386 -57.35 -29.32 9.58
N SER A 387 -56.22 -28.68 9.23
CA SER A 387 -54.91 -29.34 9.25
C SER A 387 -54.26 -29.27 10.62
N CYS A 388 -53.06 -29.90 10.74
CA CYS A 388 -52.27 -29.90 11.95
C CYS A 388 -51.17 -28.84 11.93
N LEU A 389 -50.94 -28.17 13.05
CA LEU A 389 -49.79 -27.29 13.31
C LEU A 389 -48.92 -27.93 14.39
N THR A 390 -47.75 -28.42 14.03
CA THR A 390 -46.81 -29.04 14.97
C THR A 390 -45.70 -28.09 15.37
N ILE A 391 -45.47 -27.94 16.70
CA ILE A 391 -44.35 -27.18 17.21
C ILE A 391 -43.48 -28.10 18.04
N ARG A 392 -42.25 -28.34 17.61
CA ARG A 392 -41.33 -29.27 18.30
C ARG A 392 -40.16 -28.52 18.87
N LEU A 393 -39.77 -28.89 20.10
CA LEU A 393 -38.56 -28.43 20.76
C LEU A 393 -37.74 -29.63 21.20
N TYR A 394 -36.46 -29.66 20.82
CA TYR A 394 -35.53 -30.74 21.20
C TYR A 394 -34.10 -30.22 21.34
N LYS A 395 -33.24 -30.99 22.00
CA LYS A 395 -31.82 -30.70 22.17
C LYS A 395 -31.03 -31.64 21.26
N ASP A 396 -30.07 -31.07 20.54
CA ASP A 396 -29.10 -31.82 19.76
C ASP A 396 -27.80 -31.04 19.66
N ASP A 397 -26.65 -31.74 19.69
CA ASP A 397 -25.30 -31.16 19.52
C ASP A 397 -25.05 -29.84 20.31
N GLY A 398 -25.50 -29.80 21.61
CA GLY A 398 -25.29 -28.64 22.48
C GLY A 398 -26.18 -27.45 22.20
N LYS A 399 -27.17 -27.56 21.28
CA LYS A 399 -28.12 -26.51 20.91
C LYS A 399 -29.56 -26.93 21.18
N ALA A 400 -30.43 -25.94 21.33
CA ALA A 400 -31.87 -26.10 21.29
C ALA A 400 -32.37 -25.88 19.86
N TYR A 401 -33.17 -26.82 19.36
CA TYR A 401 -33.82 -26.75 18.07
C TYR A 401 -35.30 -26.51 18.24
N VAL A 402 -35.83 -25.51 17.55
CA VAL A 402 -37.27 -25.23 17.48
C VAL A 402 -37.73 -25.42 16.04
N SER A 403 -38.67 -26.35 15.83
CA SER A 403 -39.34 -26.60 14.58
C SER A 403 -40.79 -26.13 14.65
N VAL A 404 -41.23 -25.38 13.64
CA VAL A 404 -42.65 -25.01 13.43
C VAL A 404 -43.04 -25.54 12.07
N LYS A 405 -44.00 -26.47 12.04
CA LYS A 405 -44.43 -27.23 10.88
C LYS A 405 -45.91 -27.07 10.67
N ASP A 406 -46.31 -26.73 9.50
CA ASP A 406 -47.72 -26.65 9.05
C ASP A 406 -47.99 -27.46 7.82
N PHE A 407 -49.28 -27.79 7.61
CA PHE A 407 -49.79 -28.46 6.41
C PHE A 407 -50.68 -27.49 5.67
N GLY A 408 -50.23 -27.02 4.54
CA GLY A 408 -50.93 -26.05 3.73
C GLY A 408 -50.39 -25.95 2.32
N GLU A 409 -50.23 -24.76 1.82
CA GLU A 409 -49.70 -24.51 0.47
C GLU A 409 -48.17 -24.62 0.46
N THR A 410 -47.66 -25.41 -0.49
CA THR A 410 -46.20 -25.58 -0.68
C THR A 410 -45.57 -24.28 -1.23
N ILE A 411 -44.47 -23.85 -0.65
CA ILE A 411 -43.68 -22.74 -1.16
C ILE A 411 -42.98 -23.21 -2.45
N PRO A 412 -43.14 -22.50 -3.59
CA PRO A 412 -42.44 -22.85 -4.82
C PRO A 412 -40.93 -22.95 -4.65
N PRO A 413 -40.24 -23.94 -5.23
CA PRO A 413 -38.78 -24.08 -5.12
C PRO A 413 -38.02 -22.84 -5.53
N ASP A 414 -38.52 -22.09 -6.53
CA ASP A 414 -37.91 -20.86 -7.03
C ASP A 414 -38.01 -19.71 -6.01
N ASP A 415 -39.00 -19.74 -5.11
CA ASP A 415 -39.17 -18.72 -4.06
C ASP A 415 -38.38 -19.03 -2.78
N LEU A 416 -38.07 -20.33 -2.50
CA LEU A 416 -37.38 -20.74 -1.26
C LEU A 416 -36.09 -19.97 -0.95
N PRO A 417 -35.22 -19.65 -1.92
CA PRO A 417 -33.99 -18.87 -1.65
C PRO A 417 -34.28 -17.43 -1.17
N PHE A 418 -35.45 -16.89 -1.51
CA PHE A 418 -35.79 -15.48 -1.35
C PHE A 418 -36.82 -15.21 -0.24
N ILE A 419 -37.42 -16.23 0.40
CA ILE A 419 -38.48 -16.03 1.39
C ILE A 419 -38.04 -15.25 2.63
N PHE A 420 -36.73 -15.19 2.90
CA PHE A 420 -36.14 -14.39 3.96
C PHE A 420 -35.71 -12.99 3.51
N ASP A 421 -35.92 -12.64 2.23
CA ASP A 421 -35.63 -11.30 1.72
C ASP A 421 -36.73 -10.31 2.13
N ARG A 422 -36.34 -9.03 2.20
CA ARG A 422 -37.26 -7.95 2.58
C ARG A 422 -38.33 -7.77 1.51
N PHE A 423 -39.61 -7.66 1.94
CA PHE A 423 -40.76 -7.45 1.07
C PHE A 423 -41.01 -8.59 0.07
N HIS A 424 -40.32 -9.72 0.22
CA HIS A 424 -40.59 -10.88 -0.65
C HIS A 424 -41.92 -11.53 -0.26
N LYS A 425 -42.73 -11.80 -1.24
CA LYS A 425 -43.97 -12.57 -1.16
C LYS A 425 -44.11 -13.39 -2.43
N SER A 426 -44.34 -14.67 -2.32
CA SER A 426 -44.73 -15.48 -3.47
C SER A 426 -46.02 -14.96 -4.07
N ASP A 427 -46.25 -15.15 -5.38
CA ASP A 427 -47.46 -14.68 -6.05
C ASP A 427 -48.72 -15.29 -5.42
N ARG A 428 -48.65 -16.50 -4.91
CA ARG A 428 -49.72 -17.17 -4.19
C ARG A 428 -49.97 -16.61 -2.80
N SER A 429 -48.89 -16.29 -2.06
CA SER A 429 -49.01 -15.67 -0.75
C SER A 429 -49.62 -14.27 -0.80
N ARG A 430 -49.46 -13.54 -1.91
CA ARG A 430 -50.12 -12.24 -2.16
C ARG A 430 -51.63 -12.36 -2.24
N SER A 431 -52.15 -13.47 -2.74
CA SER A 431 -53.59 -13.68 -2.81
C SER A 431 -54.23 -14.11 -1.50
N LEU A 432 -53.51 -14.89 -0.68
CA LEU A 432 -53.98 -15.42 0.60
C LEU A 432 -53.79 -14.44 1.78
N ASP A 433 -52.66 -13.75 1.83
CA ASP A 433 -52.36 -12.73 2.85
C ASP A 433 -52.21 -11.34 2.23
N LYS A 434 -53.34 -10.65 2.03
CA LYS A 434 -53.40 -9.26 1.59
C LYS A 434 -52.83 -8.28 2.66
N SER A 435 -52.73 -8.74 3.92
CA SER A 435 -52.37 -7.90 5.07
C SER A 435 -50.89 -7.93 5.45
N GLY A 436 -50.16 -8.95 5.08
CA GLY A 436 -48.72 -9.08 5.37
C GLY A 436 -47.90 -8.08 4.52
N VAL A 437 -46.72 -7.75 5.01
CA VAL A 437 -45.79 -6.79 4.36
C VAL A 437 -44.57 -7.50 3.75
N GLY A 438 -44.32 -8.75 4.11
CA GLY A 438 -43.14 -9.50 3.69
C GLY A 438 -41.89 -9.13 4.51
N LEU A 439 -42.07 -8.64 5.73
CA LEU A 439 -40.95 -8.31 6.64
C LEU A 439 -40.78 -9.34 7.76
N GLY A 440 -41.80 -10.16 8.06
CA GLY A 440 -41.79 -11.08 9.20
C GLY A 440 -40.69 -12.14 9.14
N LEU A 441 -40.51 -12.84 8.01
CA LEU A 441 -39.45 -13.84 7.85
C LEU A 441 -38.04 -13.22 7.76
N TYR A 442 -37.93 -12.05 7.13
CA TYR A 442 -36.68 -11.29 7.17
C TYR A 442 -36.27 -10.95 8.62
N LEU A 443 -37.23 -10.52 9.45
CA LEU A 443 -37.01 -10.21 10.85
C LEU A 443 -36.56 -11.46 11.63
N VAL A 444 -37.22 -12.60 11.38
CA VAL A 444 -36.84 -13.89 11.96
C VAL A 444 -35.37 -14.21 11.66
N LYS A 445 -34.99 -14.22 10.39
CA LYS A 445 -33.61 -14.52 9.99
C LYS A 445 -32.60 -13.51 10.58
N ALA A 446 -32.95 -12.23 10.59
CA ALA A 446 -32.09 -11.21 11.15
C ALA A 446 -31.87 -11.36 12.67
N ILE A 447 -32.91 -11.73 13.42
CA ILE A 447 -32.79 -11.99 14.87
C ILE A 447 -31.95 -13.23 15.11
N ILE A 448 -32.23 -14.35 14.44
CA ILE A 448 -31.47 -15.60 14.62
C ILE A 448 -29.99 -15.39 14.26
N ASN A 449 -29.69 -14.75 13.13
CA ASN A 449 -28.31 -14.43 12.76
C ASN A 449 -27.61 -13.52 13.76
N SER A 450 -28.34 -12.64 14.47
CA SER A 450 -27.77 -11.79 15.52
C SER A 450 -27.34 -12.57 16.77
N HIS A 451 -27.79 -13.82 16.90
CA HIS A 451 -27.39 -14.76 17.94
C HIS A 451 -26.31 -15.75 17.48
N ASP A 452 -25.73 -15.53 16.28
CA ASP A 452 -24.74 -16.41 15.65
C ASP A 452 -25.30 -17.81 15.36
N GLU A 453 -26.63 -17.90 15.15
CA GLU A 453 -27.40 -19.11 14.87
C GLU A 453 -28.06 -19.04 13.49
N ASP A 454 -28.64 -20.15 13.02
CA ASP A 454 -29.22 -20.21 11.68
C ASP A 454 -30.68 -20.67 11.72
N ILE A 455 -31.40 -20.39 10.61
CA ILE A 455 -32.76 -20.86 10.36
C ILE A 455 -32.83 -21.48 8.97
N ALA A 456 -33.42 -22.65 8.89
CA ALA A 456 -33.68 -23.39 7.66
C ALA A 456 -35.18 -23.53 7.41
N VAL A 457 -35.54 -23.75 6.14
CA VAL A 457 -36.92 -24.05 5.70
C VAL A 457 -36.91 -25.24 4.77
N LYS A 458 -37.91 -26.09 4.93
CA LYS A 458 -38.24 -27.15 3.99
C LYS A 458 -39.73 -27.05 3.62
N SER A 459 -40.07 -27.07 2.35
CA SER A 459 -41.46 -27.03 1.88
C SER A 459 -41.64 -27.97 0.72
N GLU A 460 -42.35 -29.10 0.96
CA GLU A 460 -42.61 -30.15 -0.02
C GLU A 460 -43.96 -30.78 0.25
N ASN A 461 -44.68 -31.16 -0.80
CA ASN A 461 -45.92 -31.98 -0.73
C ASN A 461 -47.02 -31.41 0.20
N GLY A 462 -47.16 -30.10 0.28
CA GLY A 462 -48.14 -29.47 1.20
C GLY A 462 -47.67 -29.36 2.61
N GLU A 463 -46.45 -29.66 2.92
CA GLU A 463 -45.85 -29.55 4.24
C GLU A 463 -44.79 -28.45 4.23
N THR A 464 -44.82 -27.49 5.17
CA THR A 464 -43.80 -26.48 5.34
C THR A 464 -43.26 -26.51 6.77
N GLU A 465 -41.96 -26.64 6.93
CA GLU A 465 -41.27 -26.71 8.22
C GLU A 465 -40.17 -25.67 8.26
N PHE A 466 -40.20 -24.80 9.29
CA PHE A 466 -39.13 -23.88 9.65
C PHE A 466 -38.42 -24.42 10.89
N VAL A 467 -37.08 -24.49 10.84
CA VAL A 467 -36.27 -24.96 11.97
C VAL A 467 -35.18 -23.91 12.26
N PHE A 468 -35.10 -23.46 13.51
CA PHE A 468 -34.01 -22.58 13.94
C PHE A 468 -33.33 -23.12 15.20
N THR A 469 -32.12 -22.65 15.45
CA THR A 469 -31.28 -23.07 16.59
C THR A 469 -31.03 -21.93 17.55
N LEU A 470 -30.79 -22.30 18.85
CA LEU A 470 -30.35 -21.40 19.91
C LEU A 470 -29.30 -22.08 20.80
N PRO A 471 -28.33 -21.30 21.36
CA PRO A 471 -27.35 -21.83 22.27
C PRO A 471 -28.03 -22.19 23.60
N LEU A 472 -27.74 -23.38 24.12
CA LEU A 472 -28.17 -23.77 25.49
C LEU A 472 -27.49 -22.85 26.52
N ALA A 473 -28.19 -22.54 27.61
CA ALA A 473 -27.54 -21.96 28.76
C ALA A 473 -26.77 -23.07 29.49
N GLU A 474 -25.48 -22.85 29.72
CA GLU A 474 -24.65 -23.72 30.56
C GLU A 474 -25.12 -23.71 32.01
#